data_f6f4c69f9c67ea132291da797fd3c894
#
_entry.id   f6f4c69f9c67ea132291da797fd3c894
#
_cell.length_a   1.000
_cell.length_b   1.000
_cell.length_c   1.000
_cell.angle_alpha   90.00
_cell.angle_beta   90.00
_cell.angle_gamma   90.00
#
_symmetry.space_group_name_H-M   'P 1'
#
loop_
_entity.id
_entity.type
_entity.pdbx_description
1 polymer ?
#
loop_
_entity_poly.entity_id
_entity_poly.type
_entity_poly.pdbx_seq_one_letter_code
_entity_poly.pdbx_strand_id
1 'polypeptide(L)'
;MKFPTLILFTCLLSLMAPMNLVAETGPVNGTVAETINAGGYTYIRIKESDVWIATSTMEVSEGEQVEYSGGAEMLNFHSKSLDRTFESIWFVQKVGIAGQNTPQQAAARGHAPIPAGIPQSAAIAAPAPGSIEKLDGGKSIDEILSDRAALNGETVSLRGMVIKVSENIMGMNWVTLQDGTGTAPDNKLMAISSEIVTVGDVVTAKGMLQKDVDLGQGYHYTALLEDTTFSK
;
A
#
# COMPACT_ATOMS: atom_id res chain seq x y z
N MET A 1 -66.08 50.00 7.17
CA MET A 1 -65.68 48.62 7.47
C MET A 1 -64.43 48.31 6.65
N LYS A 2 -63.25 48.27 7.32
CA LYS A 2 -61.93 48.04 6.66
C LYS A 2 -61.51 46.66 6.99
N PHE A 3 -61.29 45.82 5.98
CA PHE A 3 -60.68 44.47 6.15
C PHE A 3 -59.18 44.60 6.01
N PRO A 4 -58.34 44.01 6.91
CA PRO A 4 -56.90 43.98 6.73
C PRO A 4 -56.52 42.77 5.90
N THR A 5 -55.70 43.03 4.89
CA THR A 5 -55.09 42.04 4.01
C THR A 5 -53.98 41.29 4.77
N LEU A 6 -54.14 39.94 4.93
CA LEU A 6 -53.15 39.07 5.52
C LEU A 6 -52.15 38.69 4.46
N ILE A 7 -50.90 39.18 4.57
CA ILE A 7 -49.77 38.81 3.73
C ILE A 7 -49.16 37.54 4.31
N LEU A 8 -49.33 36.41 3.59
CA LEU A 8 -48.73 35.13 3.91
C LEU A 8 -47.29 35.13 3.41
N PHE A 9 -46.32 35.21 4.32
CA PHE A 9 -44.89 35.14 4.02
C PHE A 9 -44.47 33.68 4.01
N THR A 10 -44.44 33.05 2.82
CA THR A 10 -43.92 31.70 2.63
C THR A 10 -42.39 31.72 2.69
N CYS A 11 -41.85 31.30 3.84
CA CYS A 11 -40.42 31.09 4.02
C CYS A 11 -40.00 29.82 3.28
N LEU A 12 -39.37 29.97 2.10
CA LEU A 12 -38.78 28.88 1.34
C LEU A 12 -37.46 28.49 1.99
N LEU A 13 -37.50 27.47 2.85
CA LEU A 13 -36.34 26.90 3.49
C LEU A 13 -35.58 26.05 2.44
N SER A 14 -34.57 26.63 1.80
CA SER A 14 -33.67 25.93 0.91
C SER A 14 -32.84 24.92 1.73
N LEU A 15 -33.17 23.66 1.59
CA LEU A 15 -32.41 22.54 2.12
C LEU A 15 -31.11 22.40 1.28
N MET A 16 -30.02 23.02 1.70
CA MET A 16 -28.71 22.79 1.17
C MET A 16 -28.24 21.41 1.70
N ALA A 17 -28.36 20.39 0.87
CA ALA A 17 -27.67 19.12 1.11
C ALA A 17 -26.16 19.35 0.99
N PRO A 18 -25.35 18.82 1.91
CA PRO A 18 -23.90 18.85 1.73
C PRO A 18 -23.55 18.00 0.50
N MET A 19 -23.04 18.63 -0.53
CA MET A 19 -22.37 17.93 -1.61
C MET A 19 -21.09 17.35 -1.03
N ASN A 20 -21.10 16.05 -0.71
CA ASN A 20 -19.87 15.30 -0.54
C ASN A 20 -19.15 15.30 -1.90
N LEU A 21 -18.13 16.14 -2.00
CA LEU A 21 -17.20 16.11 -3.10
C LEU A 21 -16.36 14.83 -2.92
N VAL A 22 -16.81 13.73 -3.50
CA VAL A 22 -15.95 12.58 -3.72
C VAL A 22 -14.94 13.06 -4.76
N ALA A 23 -13.70 13.26 -4.33
CA ALA A 23 -12.61 13.53 -5.26
C ALA A 23 -12.51 12.32 -6.19
N GLU A 24 -12.87 12.50 -7.46
CA GLU A 24 -12.61 11.51 -8.50
C GLU A 24 -11.10 11.34 -8.58
N THR A 25 -10.60 10.18 -8.14
CA THR A 25 -9.20 9.80 -8.23
C THR A 25 -8.86 9.31 -9.63
N GLY A 26 -9.11 10.14 -10.64
CA GLY A 26 -8.60 9.93 -11.98
C GLY A 26 -7.09 10.16 -12.05
N PRO A 27 -6.41 9.68 -13.10
CA PRO A 27 -5.00 9.96 -13.30
C PRO A 27 -4.76 11.47 -13.43
N VAL A 28 -3.75 11.96 -12.73
CA VAL A 28 -3.31 13.36 -12.76
C VAL A 28 -2.06 13.45 -13.62
N ASN A 29 -2.04 14.39 -14.56
CA ASN A 29 -0.87 14.65 -15.40
C ASN A 29 -0.10 15.86 -14.86
N GLY A 30 1.23 15.80 -14.95
CA GLY A 30 2.09 16.91 -14.56
C GLY A 30 3.45 16.83 -15.24
N THR A 31 4.12 17.98 -15.31
CA THR A 31 5.50 18.08 -15.81
C THR A 31 6.47 18.01 -14.63
N VAL A 32 7.52 17.22 -14.75
CA VAL A 32 8.56 17.11 -13.74
C VAL A 32 9.35 18.40 -13.66
N ALA A 33 9.29 19.07 -12.53
CA ALA A 33 10.11 20.26 -12.25
C ALA A 33 11.45 19.90 -11.59
N GLU A 34 11.48 18.85 -10.80
CA GLU A 34 12.65 18.35 -10.07
C GLU A 34 12.47 16.87 -9.78
N THR A 35 13.54 16.08 -9.86
CA THR A 35 13.53 14.66 -9.50
C THR A 35 14.77 14.32 -8.67
N ILE A 36 14.58 13.50 -7.62
CA ILE A 36 15.63 13.06 -6.71
C ILE A 36 15.43 11.59 -6.39
N ASN A 37 16.45 10.76 -6.61
CA ASN A 37 16.44 9.36 -6.19
C ASN A 37 17.17 9.20 -4.86
N ALA A 38 16.47 8.77 -3.82
CA ALA A 38 17.04 8.53 -2.50
C ALA A 38 16.22 7.52 -1.69
N GLY A 39 16.89 6.69 -0.90
CA GLY A 39 16.24 5.77 0.05
C GLY A 39 15.26 4.78 -0.56
N GLY A 40 15.46 4.37 -1.82
CA GLY A 40 14.54 3.46 -2.51
C GLY A 40 13.32 4.13 -3.13
N TYR A 41 13.29 5.46 -3.14
CA TYR A 41 12.21 6.26 -3.74
C TYR A 41 12.74 7.23 -4.78
N THR A 42 11.90 7.54 -5.77
CA THR A 42 12.02 8.70 -6.63
C THR A 42 11.07 9.77 -6.13
N TYR A 43 11.61 10.90 -5.71
CA TYR A 43 10.87 12.10 -5.32
C TYR A 43 10.75 12.99 -6.54
N ILE A 44 9.55 13.41 -6.87
CA ILE A 44 9.24 14.19 -8.07
C ILE A 44 8.46 15.43 -7.66
N ARG A 45 8.90 16.60 -8.03
CA ARG A 45 8.12 17.83 -7.89
C ARG A 45 7.39 18.13 -9.19
N ILE A 46 6.08 18.34 -9.10
CA ILE A 46 5.22 18.65 -10.24
C ILE A 46 5.20 20.17 -10.44
N LYS A 47 5.51 20.60 -11.65
CA LYS A 47 5.68 22.02 -12.00
C LYS A 47 4.39 22.83 -11.86
N GLU A 48 3.28 22.27 -12.28
CA GLU A 48 1.99 22.96 -12.37
C GLU A 48 1.34 23.19 -11.01
N SER A 49 1.56 22.29 -10.08
CA SER A 49 0.93 22.29 -8.74
C SER A 49 1.89 22.54 -7.60
N ASP A 50 3.19 22.52 -7.88
CA ASP A 50 4.28 22.58 -6.89
C ASP A 50 4.21 21.45 -5.83
N VAL A 51 3.46 20.39 -6.14
CA VAL A 51 3.26 19.23 -5.27
C VAL A 51 4.44 18.28 -5.40
N TRP A 52 4.90 17.75 -4.28
CA TRP A 52 5.84 16.65 -4.25
C TRP A 52 5.09 15.31 -4.25
N ILE A 53 5.56 14.41 -5.11
CA ILE A 53 5.14 13.01 -5.10
C ILE A 53 6.35 12.11 -4.86
N ALA A 54 6.15 10.99 -4.19
CA ALA A 54 7.13 9.94 -3.99
C ALA A 54 6.58 8.63 -4.53
N THR A 55 7.41 7.90 -5.26
CA THR A 55 7.07 6.58 -5.82
C THR A 55 8.26 5.65 -5.70
N SER A 56 8.07 4.35 -5.97
CA SER A 56 9.18 3.41 -6.08
C SER A 56 10.23 3.89 -7.07
N THR A 57 11.49 3.53 -6.85
CA THR A 57 12.61 3.97 -7.70
C THR A 57 12.30 3.76 -9.18
N MET A 58 12.36 4.85 -9.94
CA MET A 58 12.20 4.87 -11.38
C MET A 58 13.11 5.92 -12.00
N GLU A 59 13.39 5.76 -13.28
CA GLU A 59 14.09 6.80 -14.05
C GLU A 59 13.07 7.77 -14.63
N VAL A 60 13.23 9.03 -14.29
CA VAL A 60 12.44 10.13 -14.80
C VAL A 60 13.31 11.38 -14.81
N SER A 61 13.17 12.22 -15.83
CA SER A 61 13.98 13.42 -16.03
C SER A 61 13.15 14.69 -15.87
N GLU A 62 13.81 15.79 -15.51
CA GLU A 62 13.17 17.10 -15.50
C GLU A 62 12.65 17.46 -16.90
N GLY A 63 11.46 18.04 -16.94
CA GLY A 63 10.75 18.36 -18.18
C GLY A 63 9.91 17.23 -18.77
N GLU A 64 10.05 16.01 -18.30
CA GLU A 64 9.18 14.91 -18.73
C GLU A 64 7.76 15.08 -18.18
N GLN A 65 6.79 14.61 -18.96
CA GLN A 65 5.40 14.56 -18.52
C GLN A 65 5.13 13.21 -17.87
N VAL A 66 4.60 13.27 -16.65
CA VAL A 66 4.21 12.09 -15.88
C VAL A 66 2.72 12.07 -15.64
N GLU A 67 2.17 10.86 -15.63
CA GLU A 67 0.80 10.58 -15.22
C GLU A 67 0.86 9.78 -13.92
N TYR A 68 0.20 10.23 -12.88
CA TYR A 68 0.16 9.52 -11.59
C TYR A 68 -1.26 9.41 -11.07
N SER A 69 -1.53 8.36 -10.34
CA SER A 69 -2.86 8.10 -9.77
C SER A 69 -2.77 7.37 -8.45
N GLY A 70 -3.80 7.59 -7.64
CA GLY A 70 -3.83 7.08 -6.28
C GLY A 70 -2.74 7.73 -5.43
N GLY A 71 -2.77 7.48 -4.15
CA GLY A 71 -1.71 7.95 -3.27
C GLY A 71 -2.24 8.43 -1.94
N ALA A 72 -1.31 8.51 -0.98
CA ALA A 72 -1.53 9.01 0.36
C ALA A 72 -0.78 10.32 0.53
N GLU A 73 -1.47 11.35 0.97
CA GLU A 73 -0.83 12.58 1.40
C GLU A 73 -0.22 12.40 2.79
N MET A 74 1.05 12.74 2.92
CA MET A 74 1.73 12.80 4.21
C MET A 74 2.15 14.25 4.50
N LEU A 75 1.69 14.76 5.62
CA LEU A 75 2.05 16.09 6.09
C LEU A 75 3.30 16.01 6.99
N ASN A 76 4.17 17.00 6.85
CA ASN A 76 5.41 17.12 7.64
C ASN A 76 6.31 15.86 7.55
N PHE A 77 6.38 15.24 6.37
CA PHE A 77 7.18 14.05 6.15
C PHE A 77 8.68 14.37 6.13
N HIS A 78 9.43 13.76 7.07
CA HIS A 78 10.88 13.89 7.11
C HIS A 78 11.55 12.70 6.41
N SER A 79 12.19 12.95 5.27
CA SER A 79 13.01 11.97 4.56
C SER A 79 14.41 11.93 5.14
N LYS A 80 14.76 10.86 5.85
CA LYS A 80 16.11 10.67 6.42
C LYS A 80 17.19 10.57 5.33
N SER A 81 16.87 9.99 4.18
CA SER A 81 17.80 9.81 3.07
C SER A 81 18.12 11.11 2.33
N LEU A 82 17.25 12.12 2.41
CA LEU A 82 17.44 13.45 1.84
C LEU A 82 17.79 14.49 2.90
N ASP A 83 17.71 14.13 4.19
CA ASP A 83 17.76 15.07 5.33
C ASP A 83 16.85 16.30 5.11
N ARG A 84 15.65 16.03 4.58
CA ARG A 84 14.67 17.05 4.16
C ARG A 84 13.28 16.74 4.69
N THR A 85 12.60 17.78 5.21
CA THR A 85 11.19 17.72 5.58
C THR A 85 10.33 18.32 4.46
N PHE A 86 9.32 17.59 4.04
CA PHE A 86 8.30 18.03 3.11
C PHE A 86 7.07 18.44 3.92
N GLU A 87 6.54 19.64 3.73
CA GLU A 87 5.30 20.09 4.37
C GLU A 87 4.12 19.21 3.95
N SER A 88 4.08 18.85 2.67
CA SER A 88 3.15 17.87 2.08
C SER A 88 3.88 17.09 0.98
N ILE A 89 3.68 15.79 0.94
CA ILE A 89 4.16 14.89 -0.10
C ILE A 89 3.15 13.76 -0.31
N TRP A 90 2.91 13.40 -1.56
CA TRP A 90 2.00 12.31 -1.92
C TRP A 90 2.79 11.04 -2.26
N PHE A 91 2.58 9.98 -1.50
CA PHE A 91 3.11 8.67 -1.84
C PHE A 91 2.17 7.99 -2.83
N VAL A 92 2.60 7.89 -4.10
CA VAL A 92 1.78 7.39 -5.20
C VAL A 92 2.25 5.99 -5.62
N GLN A 93 1.29 5.12 -5.92
CA GLN A 93 1.60 3.72 -6.26
C GLN A 93 2.03 3.54 -7.70
N LYS A 94 1.59 4.43 -8.60
CA LYS A 94 1.86 4.36 -10.03
C LYS A 94 2.21 5.74 -10.55
N VAL A 95 3.35 5.79 -11.23
CA VAL A 95 3.75 6.92 -12.07
C VAL A 95 4.11 6.37 -13.43
N GLY A 96 3.49 6.89 -14.47
CA GLY A 96 3.81 6.59 -15.87
C GLY A 96 4.42 7.82 -16.53
N ILE A 97 5.33 7.63 -17.50
CA ILE A 97 5.83 8.72 -18.34
C ILE A 97 4.86 8.87 -19.50
N ALA A 98 4.26 10.04 -19.66
CA ALA A 98 3.31 10.31 -20.73
C ALA A 98 3.98 10.16 -22.11
N GLY A 99 3.38 9.34 -22.96
CA GLY A 99 3.93 9.03 -24.28
C GLY A 99 4.85 7.80 -24.34
N GLN A 100 5.21 7.22 -23.21
CA GLN A 100 5.78 5.89 -23.17
C GLN A 100 4.64 4.91 -22.80
N ASN A 101 4.30 4.03 -23.73
CA ASN A 101 3.38 2.93 -23.43
C ASN A 101 4.00 2.04 -22.37
N THR A 102 3.74 2.35 -21.10
CA THR A 102 3.94 1.39 -20.03
C THR A 102 2.96 0.24 -20.32
N PRO A 103 3.40 -1.02 -20.44
CA PRO A 103 2.47 -2.12 -20.63
C PRO A 103 1.61 -2.27 -19.38
N GLN A 104 0.53 -1.52 -19.34
CA GLN A 104 -0.50 -1.69 -18.34
C GLN A 104 -1.45 -2.76 -18.81
N GLN A 105 -1.23 -3.94 -18.27
CA GLN A 105 -2.27 -4.90 -17.91
C GLN A 105 -3.43 -5.08 -18.89
N ALA A 106 -3.20 -5.84 -19.93
CA ALA A 106 -4.25 -6.65 -20.52
C ALA A 106 -4.43 -7.90 -19.64
N ALA A 107 -5.32 -7.83 -18.66
CA ALA A 107 -5.89 -9.03 -18.10
C ALA A 107 -6.66 -9.75 -19.19
N ALA A 108 -6.29 -11.01 -19.42
CA ALA A 108 -6.96 -12.00 -20.24
C ALA A 108 -6.94 -11.79 -21.78
N ARG A 109 -5.94 -12.40 -22.43
CA ARG A 109 -6.12 -13.33 -23.58
C ARG A 109 -4.77 -13.78 -24.14
N GLY A 110 -4.50 -15.10 -24.10
CA GLY A 110 -3.67 -15.80 -25.09
C GLY A 110 -2.15 -15.67 -24.94
N HIS A 111 -1.52 -16.75 -24.59
CA HIS A 111 -0.08 -17.02 -24.53
C HIS A 111 0.70 -16.57 -25.78
N ALA A 112 1.78 -15.80 -25.56
CA ALA A 112 2.96 -15.81 -26.40
C ALA A 112 4.20 -15.51 -25.50
N PRO A 113 5.39 -16.10 -25.77
CA PRO A 113 6.50 -16.14 -24.83
C PRO A 113 7.22 -14.79 -24.70
N ILE A 114 7.50 -14.39 -23.46
CA ILE A 114 8.20 -13.16 -23.08
C ILE A 114 9.71 -13.42 -23.07
N PRO A 115 10.56 -12.51 -23.63
CA PRO A 115 12.00 -12.59 -23.44
C PRO A 115 12.38 -12.25 -22.00
N ALA A 116 13.26 -13.06 -21.40
CA ALA A 116 13.77 -12.89 -20.06
C ALA A 116 14.63 -11.63 -19.92
N GLY A 117 14.37 -10.84 -18.86
CA GLY A 117 15.31 -9.80 -18.43
C GLY A 117 14.75 -8.59 -17.73
N ILE A 118 13.89 -8.73 -16.71
CA ILE A 118 13.71 -7.73 -15.64
C ILE A 118 13.26 -8.53 -14.40
N PRO A 119 13.87 -8.38 -13.21
CA PRO A 119 13.37 -9.03 -12.02
C PRO A 119 12.08 -8.33 -11.57
N GLN A 120 10.97 -8.75 -12.16
CA GLN A 120 9.66 -8.57 -11.57
C GLN A 120 9.70 -9.36 -10.27
N SER A 121 9.33 -8.74 -9.12
CA SER A 121 9.05 -9.49 -7.89
C SER A 121 8.11 -10.63 -8.28
N ALA A 122 8.67 -11.79 -8.53
CA ALA A 122 7.92 -12.98 -8.92
C ALA A 122 7.00 -13.25 -7.73
N ALA A 123 5.71 -13.05 -7.92
CA ALA A 123 4.73 -13.59 -7.00
C ALA A 123 4.90 -15.11 -7.06
N ILE A 124 5.60 -15.65 -6.06
CA ILE A 124 5.78 -17.09 -5.94
C ILE A 124 4.40 -17.69 -5.64
N ALA A 125 4.13 -18.83 -6.28
CA ALA A 125 2.94 -19.59 -5.99
C ALA A 125 2.88 -19.90 -4.48
N ALA A 126 1.68 -19.79 -3.92
CA ALA A 126 1.44 -20.16 -2.53
C ALA A 126 1.95 -21.58 -2.24
N PRO A 127 2.52 -21.83 -1.06
CA PRO A 127 2.93 -23.17 -0.67
C PRO A 127 1.70 -24.10 -0.66
N ALA A 128 1.89 -25.34 -1.09
CA ALA A 128 0.81 -26.32 -1.06
C ALA A 128 0.40 -26.60 0.40
N PRO A 129 -0.87 -26.94 0.67
CA PRO A 129 -1.30 -27.33 2.00
C PRO A 129 -0.42 -28.42 2.59
N GLY A 130 0.08 -28.22 3.81
CA GLY A 130 0.96 -29.17 4.51
C GLY A 130 2.41 -29.24 4.02
N SER A 131 2.83 -28.40 3.05
CA SER A 131 4.21 -28.36 2.57
C SER A 131 5.17 -27.64 3.51
N ILE A 132 4.64 -26.82 4.42
CA ILE A 132 5.40 -26.16 5.48
C ILE A 132 5.00 -26.76 6.82
N GLU A 133 5.96 -27.37 7.48
CA GLU A 133 5.73 -27.94 8.81
C GLU A 133 5.50 -26.81 9.83
N LYS A 134 4.45 -26.92 10.62
CA LYS A 134 4.15 -25.97 11.67
C LYS A 134 5.26 -25.95 12.71
N LEU A 135 5.63 -24.76 13.17
CA LEU A 135 6.61 -24.59 14.23
C LEU A 135 6.11 -25.19 15.54
N ASP A 136 6.94 -25.96 16.22
CA ASP A 136 6.64 -26.47 17.57
C ASP A 136 6.40 -25.32 18.54
N GLY A 137 5.24 -25.33 19.18
CA GLY A 137 4.80 -24.25 20.06
C GLY A 137 4.40 -22.96 19.33
N GLY A 138 4.50 -22.92 18.00
CA GLY A 138 4.01 -21.83 17.15
C GLY A 138 2.56 -22.02 16.71
N LYS A 139 2.08 -21.06 15.93
CA LYS A 139 0.75 -21.09 15.31
C LYS A 139 0.84 -21.13 13.80
N SER A 140 -0.20 -21.69 13.14
CA SER A 140 -0.37 -21.52 11.70
C SER A 140 -0.99 -20.15 11.39
N ILE A 141 -0.90 -19.72 10.14
CA ILE A 141 -1.55 -18.47 9.70
C ILE A 141 -3.06 -18.53 9.90
N ASP A 142 -3.67 -19.66 9.59
CA ASP A 142 -5.11 -19.86 9.79
C ASP A 142 -5.52 -19.76 11.28
N GLU A 143 -4.74 -20.36 12.20
CA GLU A 143 -4.96 -20.22 13.64
C GLU A 143 -4.78 -18.75 14.11
N ILE A 144 -3.76 -18.04 13.61
CA ILE A 144 -3.52 -16.63 13.95
C ILE A 144 -4.69 -15.76 13.50
N LEU A 145 -5.14 -15.94 12.27
CA LEU A 145 -6.23 -15.14 11.71
C LEU A 145 -7.58 -15.46 12.36
N SER A 146 -7.82 -16.73 12.70
CA SER A 146 -9.04 -17.16 13.40
C SER A 146 -9.09 -16.64 14.83
N ASP A 147 -7.96 -16.74 15.56
CA ASP A 147 -7.84 -16.35 16.97
C ASP A 147 -7.38 -14.89 17.15
N ARG A 148 -7.32 -14.08 16.09
CA ARG A 148 -6.70 -12.73 16.12
C ARG A 148 -7.23 -11.82 17.23
N ALA A 149 -8.48 -12.00 17.63
CA ALA A 149 -9.06 -11.19 18.71
C ALA A 149 -8.46 -11.52 20.07
N ALA A 150 -8.16 -12.78 20.32
CA ALA A 150 -7.54 -13.24 21.56
C ALA A 150 -6.02 -12.99 21.56
N LEU A 151 -5.40 -12.99 20.39
CA LEU A 151 -3.95 -12.83 20.21
C LEU A 151 -3.51 -11.37 20.03
N ASN A 152 -4.43 -10.43 20.00
CA ASN A 152 -4.12 -9.01 19.79
C ASN A 152 -3.19 -8.46 20.88
N GLY A 153 -2.05 -7.92 20.49
CA GLY A 153 -1.00 -7.46 21.41
C GLY A 153 -0.09 -8.56 21.95
N GLU A 154 -0.34 -9.82 21.60
CA GLU A 154 0.51 -10.95 22.01
C GLU A 154 1.63 -11.20 21.00
N THR A 155 2.77 -11.67 21.49
CA THR A 155 3.85 -12.14 20.63
C THR A 155 3.55 -13.54 20.12
N VAL A 156 3.44 -13.69 18.80
CA VAL A 156 3.22 -14.99 18.17
C VAL A 156 4.43 -15.40 17.34
N SER A 157 4.57 -16.71 17.14
CA SER A 157 5.60 -17.28 16.27
C SER A 157 4.95 -18.23 15.28
N LEU A 158 5.39 -18.17 14.03
CA LEU A 158 4.92 -19.05 12.97
C LEU A 158 6.07 -19.41 12.03
N ARG A 159 5.89 -20.47 11.25
CA ARG A 159 6.75 -20.81 10.13
C ARG A 159 5.99 -20.61 8.82
N GLY A 160 6.58 -19.89 7.88
CA GLY A 160 5.92 -19.58 6.62
C GLY A 160 6.90 -19.25 5.50
N MET A 161 6.41 -19.32 4.27
CA MET A 161 7.15 -18.90 3.09
C MET A 161 6.92 -17.42 2.82
N VAL A 162 7.98 -16.71 2.51
CA VAL A 162 7.95 -15.33 2.04
C VAL A 162 7.44 -15.33 0.60
N ILE A 163 6.22 -14.84 0.39
CA ILE A 163 5.61 -14.77 -0.96
C ILE A 163 5.73 -13.42 -1.62
N LYS A 164 5.97 -12.37 -0.84
CA LYS A 164 6.18 -11.00 -1.33
C LYS A 164 6.99 -10.22 -0.31
N VAL A 165 7.87 -9.37 -0.80
CA VAL A 165 8.57 -8.35 0.00
C VAL A 165 8.35 -7.01 -0.68
N SER A 166 7.96 -6.01 0.11
CA SER A 166 7.97 -4.61 -0.29
C SER A 166 8.97 -3.90 0.62
N GLU A 167 10.11 -3.56 0.05
CA GLU A 167 11.25 -3.05 0.81
C GLU A 167 11.13 -1.58 1.12
N ASN A 168 11.65 -1.18 2.28
CA ASN A 168 11.89 0.19 2.67
C ASN A 168 10.65 1.11 2.63
N ILE A 169 9.47 0.57 2.93
CA ILE A 169 8.27 1.38 3.13
C ILE A 169 8.33 1.98 4.52
N MET A 170 8.51 3.31 4.60
CA MET A 170 8.70 4.06 5.86
C MET A 170 9.89 3.53 6.70
N GLY A 171 10.95 3.05 6.03
CA GLY A 171 12.14 2.50 6.68
C GLY A 171 12.00 1.07 7.17
N MET A 172 10.90 0.39 6.86
CA MET A 172 10.61 -0.99 7.24
C MET A 172 10.34 -1.85 5.99
N ASN A 173 10.58 -3.14 6.09
CA ASN A 173 10.24 -4.12 5.07
C ASN A 173 8.87 -4.74 5.40
N TRP A 174 8.01 -4.80 4.40
CA TRP A 174 6.67 -5.36 4.50
C TRP A 174 6.67 -6.72 3.82
N VAL A 175 6.61 -7.75 4.61
CA VAL A 175 6.79 -9.13 4.20
C VAL A 175 5.44 -9.86 4.26
N THR A 176 4.99 -10.39 3.13
CA THR A 176 3.79 -11.23 3.10
C THR A 176 4.21 -12.69 3.26
N LEU A 177 3.66 -13.34 4.27
CA LEU A 177 3.89 -14.74 4.59
C LEU A 177 2.68 -15.61 4.25
N GLN A 178 2.96 -16.85 3.87
CA GLN A 178 1.97 -17.91 3.67
C GLN A 178 2.55 -19.27 4.08
N ASP A 179 1.75 -20.11 4.73
CA ASP A 179 2.17 -21.43 5.22
C ASP A 179 1.37 -22.60 4.61
N GLY A 180 0.49 -22.29 3.66
CA GLY A 180 -0.38 -23.28 3.03
C GLY A 180 -1.65 -23.60 3.83
N THR A 181 -1.89 -22.92 4.96
CA THR A 181 -3.13 -23.03 5.73
C THR A 181 -4.12 -21.93 5.35
N GLY A 182 -5.37 -22.07 5.75
CA GLY A 182 -6.44 -21.11 5.47
C GLY A 182 -6.94 -21.13 4.02
N THR A 183 -7.93 -20.30 3.74
CA THR A 183 -8.54 -20.17 2.43
C THR A 183 -8.42 -18.74 1.93
N ALA A 184 -8.07 -18.56 0.66
CA ALA A 184 -7.99 -17.21 0.06
C ALA A 184 -9.35 -16.48 0.15
N PRO A 185 -9.37 -15.16 0.39
CA PRO A 185 -8.21 -14.26 0.48
C PRO A 185 -7.50 -14.23 1.85
N ASP A 186 -8.09 -14.81 2.89
CA ASP A 186 -7.67 -14.73 4.30
C ASP A 186 -6.67 -15.85 4.67
N ASN A 187 -5.66 -16.06 3.83
CA ASN A 187 -4.63 -17.08 4.03
C ASN A 187 -3.22 -16.51 3.98
N LYS A 188 -3.08 -15.21 4.24
CA LYS A 188 -1.82 -14.47 4.21
C LYS A 188 -1.68 -13.64 5.47
N LEU A 189 -0.47 -13.55 5.98
CA LEU A 189 -0.16 -12.69 7.11
C LEU A 189 0.92 -11.67 6.70
N MET A 190 0.67 -10.41 6.99
CA MET A 190 1.64 -9.34 6.79
C MET A 190 2.54 -9.26 8.02
N ALA A 191 3.84 -9.12 7.81
CA ALA A 191 4.83 -8.89 8.83
C ALA A 191 5.65 -7.63 8.50
N ILE A 192 5.85 -6.77 9.47
CA ILE A 192 6.65 -5.55 9.37
C ILE A 192 7.97 -5.78 10.11
N SER A 193 9.08 -5.58 9.43
CA SER A 193 10.42 -5.86 9.95
C SER A 193 11.47 -4.90 9.40
N SER A 194 12.53 -4.65 10.17
CA SER A 194 13.75 -4.01 9.66
C SER A 194 14.70 -4.99 8.98
N GLU A 195 14.46 -6.29 9.12
CA GLU A 195 15.32 -7.35 8.56
C GLU A 195 15.02 -7.58 7.07
N ILE A 196 16.03 -8.05 6.35
CA ILE A 196 15.93 -8.39 4.93
C ILE A 196 15.69 -9.88 4.80
N VAL A 197 14.64 -10.25 4.06
CA VAL A 197 14.34 -11.64 3.68
C VAL A 197 14.10 -11.71 2.19
N THR A 198 14.26 -12.90 1.63
CA THR A 198 14.10 -13.11 0.19
C THR A 198 12.81 -13.86 -0.12
N VAL A 199 12.13 -13.44 -1.19
CA VAL A 199 10.94 -14.13 -1.70
C VAL A 199 11.28 -15.59 -2.02
N GLY A 200 10.51 -16.53 -1.50
CA GLY A 200 10.73 -17.98 -1.59
C GLY A 200 11.41 -18.60 -0.37
N ASP A 201 12.00 -17.79 0.51
CA ASP A 201 12.54 -18.30 1.77
C ASP A 201 11.41 -18.86 2.66
N VAL A 202 11.67 -19.98 3.29
CA VAL A 202 10.85 -20.47 4.41
C VAL A 202 11.53 -20.01 5.69
N VAL A 203 10.81 -19.18 6.45
CA VAL A 203 11.33 -18.53 7.64
C VAL A 203 10.46 -18.80 8.85
N THR A 204 11.05 -18.74 10.02
CA THR A 204 10.34 -18.59 11.28
C THR A 204 10.20 -17.11 11.56
N ALA A 205 8.97 -16.61 11.61
CA ALA A 205 8.65 -15.24 11.95
C ALA A 205 8.15 -15.16 13.39
N LYS A 206 8.63 -14.16 14.14
CA LYS A 206 8.19 -13.87 15.50
C LYS A 206 7.94 -12.36 15.62
N GLY A 207 6.71 -11.98 15.99
CA GLY A 207 6.32 -10.58 16.09
C GLY A 207 5.08 -10.40 16.94
N MET A 208 4.73 -9.15 17.21
CA MET A 208 3.52 -8.80 17.97
C MET A 208 2.34 -8.71 17.04
N LEU A 209 1.27 -9.45 17.33
CA LEU A 209 0.06 -9.44 16.51
C LEU A 209 -0.78 -8.20 16.79
N GLN A 210 -1.10 -7.48 15.73
CA GLN A 210 -2.09 -6.40 15.73
C GLN A 210 -3.26 -6.79 14.84
N LYS A 211 -4.47 -6.65 15.36
CA LYS A 211 -5.71 -6.92 14.61
C LYS A 211 -6.35 -5.63 14.12
N ASP A 212 -7.12 -5.73 13.06
CA ASP A 212 -7.98 -4.67 12.52
C ASP A 212 -7.21 -3.34 12.34
N VAL A 213 -6.00 -3.45 11.75
CA VAL A 213 -5.12 -2.29 11.56
C VAL A 213 -5.56 -1.51 10.34
N ASP A 214 -5.93 -0.26 10.55
CA ASP A 214 -6.22 0.71 9.50
C ASP A 214 -5.05 1.71 9.40
N LEU A 215 -4.33 1.63 8.31
CA LEU A 215 -3.21 2.54 8.01
C LEU A 215 -3.68 3.76 7.21
N GLY A 216 -4.99 3.92 7.04
CA GLY A 216 -5.58 4.93 6.17
C GLY A 216 -5.48 4.57 4.69
N GLN A 217 -6.07 5.42 3.83
CA GLN A 217 -5.99 5.30 2.38
C GLN A 217 -6.52 3.97 1.79
N GLY A 218 -7.36 3.24 2.55
CA GLY A 218 -7.89 1.95 2.13
C GLY A 218 -6.98 0.75 2.42
N TYR A 219 -5.88 0.95 3.14
CA TYR A 219 -5.01 -0.14 3.61
C TYR A 219 -5.53 -0.68 4.95
N HIS A 220 -6.36 -1.70 4.85
CA HIS A 220 -6.85 -2.45 6.01
C HIS A 220 -6.21 -3.82 6.09
N TYR A 221 -5.73 -4.16 7.26
CA TYR A 221 -5.22 -5.49 7.57
C TYR A 221 -6.03 -6.08 8.71
N THR A 222 -6.67 -7.22 8.46
CA THR A 222 -7.41 -7.96 9.51
C THR A 222 -6.49 -8.41 10.63
N ALA A 223 -5.21 -8.67 10.29
CA ALA A 223 -4.12 -8.89 11.22
C ALA A 223 -2.78 -8.63 10.53
N LEU A 224 -1.80 -8.13 11.29
CA LEU A 224 -0.40 -8.02 10.89
C LEU A 224 0.53 -8.25 12.08
N LEU A 225 1.79 -8.60 11.81
CA LEU A 225 2.84 -8.69 12.83
C LEU A 225 3.70 -7.44 12.79
N GLU A 226 3.79 -6.77 13.93
CA GLU A 226 4.75 -5.67 14.16
C GLU A 226 6.03 -6.18 14.80
N ASP A 227 7.10 -5.39 14.69
CA ASP A 227 8.43 -5.68 15.25
C ASP A 227 8.89 -7.12 14.99
N THR A 228 8.67 -7.57 13.75
CA THR A 228 8.93 -8.96 13.38
C THR A 228 10.40 -9.23 13.20
N THR A 229 10.87 -10.32 13.79
CA THR A 229 12.19 -10.91 13.54
C THR A 229 12.05 -12.21 12.76
N PHE A 230 13.03 -12.49 11.91
CA PHE A 230 13.05 -13.70 11.10
C PHE A 230 14.25 -14.58 11.43
N SER A 231 14.06 -15.91 11.38
CA SER A 231 15.15 -16.90 11.44
C SER A 231 14.87 -18.04 10.45
N LYS A 232 15.94 -18.67 9.96
CA LYS A 232 15.87 -19.86 9.06
C LYS A 232 16.02 -21.12 9.86
#